data_216bad83aea91a659a9b3363504f35e3
#
_entry.id   216bad83aea91a659a9b3363504f35e3
#
_cell.length_a   1.000
_cell.length_b   1.000
_cell.length_c   1.000
_cell.angle_alpha   90.00
_cell.angle_beta   90.00
_cell.angle_gamma   90.00
#
_symmetry.space_group_name_H-M   'P 1'
#
loop_
_entity.id
_entity.type
_entity.pdbx_description
1 polymer ?
#
loop_
_entity_poly.entity_id
_entity_poly.type
_entity_poly.pdbx_seq_one_letter_code
_entity_poly.pdbx_strand_id
1 'polypeptide(L)'
;MNKAVYDTRFFIEYYNSKDSALLEKMRIEKSRREKYVSAIVIHELYKLSLANEGRETAKLKVAFLKQEFKIIPVDNQIAEISAELRQKYKLSMGDSMIASTALSLNAVCFSDDPHFSQIKEIKTVWIE
;
A
#
# COMPACT_ATOMS: atom_id res chain seq x y z
N MET A 1 -13.77 -5.54 -11.52
CA MET A 1 -12.79 -4.49 -11.77
C MET A 1 -11.54 -4.75 -10.99
N ASN A 2 -10.39 -4.54 -11.61
CA ASN A 2 -9.11 -4.95 -11.05
C ASN A 2 -8.43 -3.85 -10.24
N LYS A 3 -9.17 -3.19 -9.37
CA LYS A 3 -8.61 -2.16 -8.50
C LYS A 3 -7.85 -2.80 -7.35
N ALA A 4 -6.64 -2.32 -7.09
CA ALA A 4 -5.84 -2.76 -5.95
C ALA A 4 -5.23 -1.57 -5.23
N VAL A 5 -5.27 -1.60 -3.91
CA VAL A 5 -4.57 -0.66 -3.05
C VAL A 5 -3.37 -1.40 -2.47
N TYR A 6 -2.18 -0.88 -2.72
CA TYR A 6 -0.93 -1.56 -2.38
C TYR A 6 -0.43 -1.12 -1.01
N ASP A 7 -0.08 -2.08 -0.18
CA ASP A 7 0.52 -1.87 1.13
C ASP A 7 1.99 -1.46 0.99
N THR A 8 2.51 -0.80 2.01
CA THR A 8 3.91 -0.39 2.08
C THR A 8 4.88 -1.56 1.88
N ARG A 9 4.55 -2.74 2.39
CA ARG A 9 5.38 -3.94 2.25
C ARG A 9 5.66 -4.32 0.80
N PHE A 10 4.68 -4.10 -0.10
CA PHE A 10 4.90 -4.34 -1.53
C PHE A 10 6.08 -3.52 -2.04
N PHE A 11 6.14 -2.26 -1.67
CA PHE A 11 7.19 -1.35 -2.17
C PHE A 11 8.54 -1.63 -1.53
N ILE A 12 8.56 -2.05 -0.27
CA ILE A 12 9.81 -2.44 0.38
C ILE A 12 10.44 -3.59 -0.38
N GLU A 13 9.66 -4.60 -0.75
CA GLU A 13 10.15 -5.73 -1.55
C GLU A 13 10.48 -5.29 -2.97
N TYR A 14 9.58 -4.55 -3.62
CA TYR A 14 9.72 -4.18 -5.03
C TYR A 14 10.96 -3.33 -5.28
N TYR A 15 11.28 -2.42 -4.37
CA TYR A 15 12.41 -1.51 -4.54
C TYR A 15 13.72 -2.04 -3.97
N ASN A 16 13.69 -3.06 -3.13
CA ASN A 16 14.89 -3.52 -2.43
C ASN A 16 15.25 -4.99 -2.67
N SER A 17 14.35 -5.80 -3.19
CA SER A 17 14.61 -7.22 -3.40
C SER A 17 15.65 -7.43 -4.51
N LYS A 18 16.49 -8.45 -4.33
CA LYS A 18 17.45 -8.91 -5.33
C LYS A 18 16.97 -10.20 -6.01
N ASP A 19 15.81 -10.68 -5.65
CA ASP A 19 15.21 -11.88 -6.23
C ASP A 19 14.54 -11.51 -7.56
N SER A 20 15.18 -11.81 -8.66
CA SER A 20 14.69 -11.44 -9.99
C SER A 20 13.38 -12.13 -10.34
N ALA A 21 13.16 -13.35 -9.86
CA ALA A 21 11.90 -14.06 -10.09
C ALA A 21 10.74 -13.39 -9.37
N LEU A 22 10.97 -12.96 -8.13
CA LEU A 22 9.97 -12.23 -7.37
C LEU A 22 9.65 -10.89 -8.03
N LEU A 23 10.66 -10.14 -8.44
CA LEU A 23 10.47 -8.84 -9.09
C LEU A 23 9.68 -8.97 -10.38
N GLU A 24 9.91 -10.02 -11.16
CA GLU A 24 9.16 -10.28 -12.39
C GLU A 24 7.69 -10.56 -12.09
N LYS A 25 7.41 -11.36 -11.07
CA LYS A 25 6.02 -11.62 -10.65
C LYS A 25 5.33 -10.35 -10.19
N MET A 26 6.03 -9.49 -9.45
CA MET A 26 5.49 -8.21 -8.99
C MET A 26 5.18 -7.30 -10.17
N ARG A 27 6.06 -7.24 -11.16
CA ARG A 27 5.87 -6.44 -12.35
C ARG A 27 4.65 -6.90 -13.15
N ILE A 28 4.51 -8.20 -13.33
CA ILE A 28 3.37 -8.78 -14.06
C ILE A 28 2.06 -8.49 -13.31
N GLU A 29 2.04 -8.74 -12.02
CA GLU A 29 0.84 -8.52 -11.20
C GLU A 29 0.42 -7.06 -11.23
N LYS A 30 1.38 -6.16 -11.10
CA LYS A 30 1.15 -4.71 -11.15
C LYS A 30 0.55 -4.30 -12.50
N SER A 31 0.99 -4.89 -13.60
CA SER A 31 0.51 -4.54 -14.93
C SER A 31 -0.95 -4.93 -15.20
N ARG A 32 -1.51 -5.82 -14.39
CA ARG A 32 -2.88 -6.32 -14.54
C ARG A 32 -3.91 -5.52 -13.77
N ARG A 33 -3.48 -4.50 -13.01
CA ARG A 33 -4.34 -3.86 -12.04
C ARG A 33 -4.45 -2.36 -12.27
N GLU A 34 -5.59 -1.79 -11.85
CA GLU A 34 -5.66 -0.37 -11.59
C GLU A 34 -5.01 -0.14 -10.24
N LYS A 35 -3.96 0.65 -10.22
CA LYS A 35 -3.02 0.72 -9.10
C LYS A 35 -3.23 1.98 -8.27
N TYR A 36 -3.53 1.77 -7.00
CA TYR A 36 -3.78 2.86 -6.06
C TYR A 36 -2.93 2.70 -4.82
N VAL A 37 -2.54 3.81 -4.22
CA VAL A 37 -1.83 3.84 -2.95
C VAL A 37 -2.44 4.91 -2.07
N SER A 38 -2.61 4.59 -0.79
CA SER A 38 -2.96 5.60 0.20
C SER A 38 -1.79 6.58 0.37
N ALA A 39 -2.10 7.85 0.58
CA ALA A 39 -1.07 8.86 0.86
C ALA A 39 -0.20 8.50 2.08
N ILE A 40 -0.71 7.69 3.02
CA ILE A 40 0.07 7.24 4.18
C ILE A 40 1.28 6.40 3.76
N VAL A 41 1.17 5.69 2.63
CA VAL A 41 2.28 4.88 2.13
C VAL A 41 3.45 5.77 1.71
N ILE A 42 3.15 6.95 1.16
CA ILE A 42 4.21 7.93 0.83
C ILE A 42 4.97 8.30 2.10
N HIS A 43 4.25 8.59 3.17
CA HIS A 43 4.86 8.94 4.46
C HIS A 43 5.77 7.81 4.96
N GLU A 44 5.26 6.58 4.95
CA GLU A 44 6.00 5.43 5.47
C GLU A 44 7.25 5.13 4.65
N LEU A 45 7.11 5.12 3.32
CA LEU A 45 8.25 4.87 2.43
C LEU A 45 9.29 5.98 2.49
N TYR A 46 8.83 7.23 2.49
CA TYR A 46 9.72 8.38 2.53
C TYR A 46 10.53 8.38 3.84
N LYS A 47 9.84 8.16 4.96
CA LYS A 47 10.48 8.10 6.27
C LYS A 47 11.53 6.98 6.33
N LEU A 48 11.18 5.79 5.85
CA LEU A 48 12.09 4.65 5.84
C LEU A 48 13.31 4.91 4.96
N SER A 49 13.09 5.44 3.78
CA SER A 49 14.17 5.72 2.84
C SER A 49 15.09 6.85 3.33
N LEU A 50 14.51 7.88 3.98
CA LEU A 50 15.31 8.93 4.61
C LEU A 50 16.27 8.36 5.65
N ALA A 51 15.79 7.42 6.46
CA ALA A 51 16.60 6.81 7.52
C ALA A 51 17.73 5.95 6.96
N ASN A 52 17.48 5.25 5.86
CA ASN A 52 18.42 4.22 5.36
C ASN A 52 19.24 4.64 4.15
N GLU A 53 18.78 5.59 3.35
CA GLU A 53 19.36 5.88 2.05
C GLU A 53 19.60 7.35 1.77
N GLY A 54 19.07 8.24 2.61
CA GLY A 54 19.22 9.68 2.44
C GLY A 54 18.12 10.31 1.58
N ARG A 55 18.09 11.64 1.60
CA ARG A 55 17.00 12.43 1.04
C ARG A 55 16.87 12.30 -0.48
N GLU A 56 17.97 12.27 -1.21
CA GLU A 56 17.92 12.20 -2.68
C GLU A 56 17.29 10.91 -3.15
N THR A 57 17.73 9.78 -2.61
CA THR A 57 17.17 8.46 -2.95
C THR A 57 15.70 8.38 -2.53
N ALA A 58 15.38 8.90 -1.34
CA ALA A 58 14.00 8.91 -0.85
C ALA A 58 13.09 9.67 -1.82
N LYS A 59 13.52 10.83 -2.30
CA LYS A 59 12.75 11.62 -3.26
C LYS A 59 12.55 10.90 -4.58
N LEU A 60 13.57 10.22 -5.07
CA LEU A 60 13.47 9.45 -6.31
C LEU A 60 12.46 8.31 -6.19
N LYS A 61 12.51 7.58 -5.09
CA LYS A 61 11.58 6.46 -4.86
C LYS A 61 10.14 6.93 -4.83
N VAL A 62 9.87 8.02 -4.12
CA VAL A 62 8.52 8.59 -4.06
C VAL A 62 8.08 9.13 -5.42
N ALA A 63 9.00 9.73 -6.18
CA ALA A 63 8.67 10.21 -7.53
C ALA A 63 8.26 9.05 -8.45
N PHE A 64 8.98 7.94 -8.41
CA PHE A 64 8.61 6.76 -9.19
C PHE A 64 7.24 6.21 -8.78
N LEU A 65 7.00 6.15 -7.49
CA LEU A 65 5.72 5.69 -6.98
C LEU A 65 4.57 6.55 -7.50
N LYS A 66 4.73 7.86 -7.47
CA LYS A 66 3.70 8.80 -7.94
C LYS A 66 3.45 8.71 -9.43
N GLN A 67 4.44 8.30 -10.22
CA GLN A 67 4.26 8.11 -11.65
C GLN A 67 3.47 6.85 -11.98
N GLU A 68 3.68 5.79 -11.22
CA GLU A 68 3.08 4.49 -11.50
C GLU A 68 1.72 4.27 -10.85
N PHE A 69 1.48 4.91 -9.70
CA PHE A 69 0.31 4.63 -8.87
C PHE A 69 -0.50 5.90 -8.67
N LYS A 70 -1.81 5.74 -8.65
CA LYS A 70 -2.68 6.86 -8.29
C LYS A 70 -2.71 7.02 -6.78
N ILE A 71 -2.33 8.20 -6.32
CA ILE A 71 -2.28 8.48 -4.88
C ILE A 71 -3.66 8.93 -4.41
N ILE A 72 -4.16 8.28 -3.37
CA ILE A 72 -5.46 8.60 -2.78
C ILE A 72 -5.22 9.34 -1.47
N PRO A 73 -5.66 10.58 -1.35
CA PRO A 73 -5.48 11.34 -0.10
C PRO A 73 -6.31 10.74 1.03
N VAL A 74 -5.86 10.96 2.25
CA VAL A 74 -6.64 10.61 3.44
C VAL A 74 -7.61 11.76 3.70
N ASP A 75 -8.79 11.65 3.14
CA ASP A 75 -9.84 12.65 3.32
C ASP A 75 -10.68 12.36 4.57
N ASN A 76 -11.72 13.17 4.79
CA ASN A 76 -12.57 13.02 5.97
C ASN A 76 -13.25 11.65 6.03
N GLN A 77 -13.73 11.16 4.92
CA GLN A 77 -14.42 9.86 4.86
C GLN A 77 -13.46 8.72 5.21
N ILE A 78 -12.28 8.73 4.61
CA ILE A 78 -11.27 7.70 4.89
C ILE A 78 -10.84 7.77 6.35
N ALA A 79 -10.68 8.98 6.91
CA ALA A 79 -10.32 9.13 8.31
C ALA A 79 -11.36 8.52 9.24
N GLU A 80 -12.65 8.72 8.95
CA GLU A 80 -13.72 8.15 9.77
C GLU A 80 -13.78 6.62 9.66
N ILE A 81 -13.68 6.10 8.45
CA ILE A 81 -13.67 4.63 8.24
C ILE A 81 -12.46 4.01 8.95
N SER A 82 -11.31 4.66 8.85
CA SER A 82 -10.08 4.20 9.48
C SER A 82 -10.23 4.09 11.00
N ALA A 83 -10.89 5.07 11.63
CA ALA A 83 -11.14 5.04 13.07
C ALA A 83 -12.06 3.86 13.45
N GLU A 84 -13.08 3.59 12.65
CA GLU A 84 -13.99 2.47 12.88
C GLU A 84 -13.27 1.13 12.75
N LEU A 85 -12.43 0.98 11.74
CA LEU A 85 -11.64 -0.24 11.54
C LEU A 85 -10.64 -0.46 12.67
N ARG A 86 -9.99 0.60 13.15
CA ARG A 86 -9.07 0.50 14.27
C ARG A 86 -9.78 0.07 15.55
N GLN A 87 -10.96 0.58 15.78
CA GLN A 87 -11.76 0.19 16.95
C GLN A 87 -12.12 -1.29 16.89
N LYS A 88 -12.47 -1.77 15.71
CA LYS A 88 -12.95 -3.14 15.52
C LYS A 88 -11.81 -4.17 15.51
N TYR A 89 -10.69 -3.85 14.87
CA TYR A 89 -9.61 -4.82 14.58
C TYR A 89 -8.28 -4.53 15.26
N LYS A 90 -8.17 -3.45 16.00
CA LYS A 90 -6.93 -3.06 16.70
C LYS A 90 -5.74 -2.88 15.75
N LEU A 91 -5.96 -2.23 14.64
CA LEU A 91 -4.93 -1.98 13.63
C LEU A 91 -4.06 -0.79 14.02
N SER A 92 -2.86 -0.71 13.45
CA SER A 92 -2.07 0.51 13.47
C SER A 92 -2.79 1.60 12.66
N MET A 93 -2.39 2.85 12.86
CA MET A 93 -2.97 3.95 12.09
C MET A 93 -2.70 3.76 10.59
N GLY A 94 -1.46 3.41 10.22
CA GLY A 94 -1.10 3.21 8.81
C GLY A 94 -1.93 2.10 8.16
N ASP A 95 -2.00 0.94 8.81
CA ASP A 95 -2.77 -0.19 8.27
C ASP A 95 -4.24 0.15 8.15
N SER A 96 -4.82 0.87 9.13
CA SER A 96 -6.22 1.25 9.07
C SER A 96 -6.51 2.21 7.91
N MET A 97 -5.58 3.10 7.61
CA MET A 97 -5.74 4.04 6.49
C MET A 97 -5.64 3.34 5.13
N ILE A 98 -4.74 2.37 5.01
CA ILE A 98 -4.61 1.56 3.80
C ILE A 98 -5.89 0.73 3.59
N ALA A 99 -6.35 0.06 4.63
CA ALA A 99 -7.58 -0.74 4.57
C ALA A 99 -8.81 0.12 4.23
N SER A 100 -8.91 1.31 4.83
CA SER A 100 -10.00 2.26 4.55
C SER A 100 -10.00 2.70 3.11
N THR A 101 -8.82 2.95 2.56
CA THR A 101 -8.68 3.33 1.15
C THR A 101 -9.20 2.20 0.26
N ALA A 102 -8.80 0.97 0.54
CA ALA A 102 -9.29 -0.19 -0.21
C ALA A 102 -10.81 -0.32 -0.12
N LEU A 103 -11.37 -0.17 1.07
CA LEU A 103 -12.81 -0.24 1.28
C LEU A 103 -13.53 0.87 0.50
N SER A 104 -13.05 2.11 0.58
CA SER A 104 -13.70 3.24 -0.08
C SER A 104 -13.67 3.14 -1.61
N LEU A 105 -12.66 2.48 -2.18
CA LEU A 105 -12.53 2.28 -3.62
C LEU A 105 -13.18 0.98 -4.10
N ASN A 106 -13.65 0.17 -3.19
CA ASN A 106 -14.08 -1.20 -3.51
C ASN A 106 -12.96 -1.96 -4.22
N ALA A 107 -11.75 -1.85 -3.69
CA ALA A 107 -10.54 -2.44 -4.23
C ALA A 107 -10.05 -3.57 -3.33
N VAL A 108 -9.28 -4.50 -3.91
CA VAL A 108 -8.56 -5.47 -3.09
C VAL A 108 -7.38 -4.77 -2.40
N CYS A 109 -6.99 -5.27 -1.24
CA CYS A 109 -5.78 -4.81 -0.57
C CYS A 109 -4.64 -5.76 -0.94
N PHE A 110 -3.59 -5.22 -1.56
CA PHE A 110 -2.46 -6.03 -2.00
C PHE A 110 -1.40 -6.05 -0.91
N SER A 111 -1.42 -7.10 -0.09
CA SER A 111 -0.53 -7.24 1.06
C SER A 111 -0.43 -8.69 1.51
N ASP A 112 0.73 -9.07 2.05
CA ASP A 112 0.93 -10.36 2.70
C ASP A 112 0.86 -10.24 4.23
N ASP A 113 0.57 -9.06 4.75
CA ASP A 113 0.49 -8.84 6.19
C ASP A 113 -0.80 -9.45 6.75
N PRO A 114 -0.71 -10.37 7.73
CA PRO A 114 -1.89 -11.01 8.30
C PRO A 114 -2.86 -10.04 8.98
N HIS A 115 -2.41 -8.84 9.35
CA HIS A 115 -3.30 -7.83 9.92
C HIS A 115 -4.43 -7.46 8.96
N PHE A 116 -4.16 -7.45 7.64
CA PHE A 116 -5.19 -7.13 6.65
C PHE A 116 -6.14 -8.29 6.40
N SER A 117 -5.65 -9.52 6.45
CA SER A 117 -6.49 -10.68 6.14
C SER A 117 -7.59 -10.93 7.18
N GLN A 118 -7.46 -10.38 8.38
CA GLN A 118 -8.50 -10.47 9.41
C GLN A 118 -9.65 -9.49 9.18
N ILE A 119 -9.48 -8.51 8.31
CA ILE A 119 -10.48 -7.48 8.05
C ILE A 119 -11.53 -8.01 7.09
N LYS A 120 -12.75 -8.27 7.60
CA LYS A 120 -13.80 -8.93 6.80
C LYS A 120 -14.37 -8.05 5.71
N GLU A 121 -14.26 -6.74 5.85
CA GLU A 121 -14.84 -5.77 4.92
C GLU A 121 -14.06 -5.64 3.62
N ILE A 122 -12.83 -6.13 3.57
CA ILE A 122 -11.98 -6.04 2.38
C ILE A 122 -11.46 -7.42 1.99
N LYS A 123 -11.06 -7.55 0.73
CA LYS A 123 -10.39 -8.74 0.24
C LYS A 123 -8.90 -8.46 0.13
N THR A 124 -8.08 -9.38 0.63
CA THR A 124 -6.62 -9.25 0.50
C THR A 124 -6.08 -10.27 -0.49
N VAL A 125 -5.08 -9.86 -1.24
CA VAL A 125 -4.37 -10.72 -2.20
C VAL A 125 -2.88 -10.46 -2.08
N TRP A 126 -2.09 -11.42 -2.53
CA TRP A 126 -0.65 -11.28 -2.62
C TRP A 126 -0.14 -12.04 -3.83
N ILE A 127 1.15 -11.93 -4.09
CA ILE A 127 1.83 -12.63 -5.19
C ILE A 127 1.91 -14.11 -4.86
N GLU A 128 1.63 -14.92 -5.84
CA GLU A 128 1.76 -16.38 -5.72
C GLU A 128 3.03 -16.90 -6.34
#